data_7ce2c598759d435aca993be96e952518
#
_entry.id   7ce2c598759d435aca993be96e952518
#
_cell.length_a   1.000
_cell.length_b   1.000
_cell.length_c   1.000
_cell.angle_alpha   90.00
_cell.angle_beta   90.00
_cell.angle_gamma   90.00
#
_symmetry.space_group_name_H-M   'P 1'
#
loop_
_entity.id
_entity.type
_entity.pdbx_description
1 polymer ?
#
loop_
_entity_poly.entity_id
_entity_poly.type
_entity_poly.pdbx_seq_one_letter_code
_entity_poly.pdbx_strand_id
1 'polypeptide(L)'
;MNTVPGVDRSTGSLGQGISAACGMALGAKVKGRQSRVYTLLGDGEIQEGQVWEACMFASHYQLDNLCVIIDNNGLQIDGDVAKVMSPYPIVDKLEAFGFHVEAIDGHDFTAIEAALAKAKTVKGKPTAIVMKTVKGKDVSFMENEAGWHGVAPNDAQYEQAMAELTAKLNELEGK
;
A
#
# COMPACT_ATOMS: atom_id res chain seq x y z
N MET A 1 8.95 15.18 9.00
CA MET A 1 9.01 14.71 7.60
C MET A 1 10.47 14.49 7.25
N ASN A 2 10.77 13.56 6.36
CA ASN A 2 12.14 13.19 5.94
C ASN A 2 13.01 12.54 7.02
N THR A 3 12.41 11.84 7.97
CA THR A 3 13.14 11.09 9.01
C THR A 3 13.47 9.67 8.60
N VAL A 4 12.74 9.12 7.61
CA VAL A 4 12.95 7.78 7.09
C VAL A 4 13.54 7.88 5.69
N PRO A 5 14.72 7.30 5.42
CA PRO A 5 15.31 7.28 4.09
C PRO A 5 14.36 6.65 3.06
N GLY A 6 14.18 7.30 1.90
CA GLY A 6 13.28 6.82 0.84
C GLY A 6 11.81 7.22 1.00
N VAL A 7 11.44 7.87 2.10
CA VAL A 7 10.09 8.41 2.30
C VAL A 7 10.13 9.94 2.23
N ASP A 8 9.69 10.50 1.10
CA ASP A 8 9.69 11.95 0.88
C ASP A 8 8.59 12.67 1.67
N ARG A 9 7.46 11.99 1.89
CA ARG A 9 6.32 12.53 2.63
C ARG A 9 5.60 11.43 3.40
N SER A 10 5.54 11.59 4.71
CA SER A 10 4.66 10.80 5.58
C SER A 10 3.35 11.54 5.83
N THR A 11 2.26 10.79 5.93
CA THR A 11 0.92 11.29 6.26
C THR A 11 0.30 10.41 7.35
N GLY A 12 -0.71 10.93 8.05
CA GLY A 12 -1.46 10.20 9.07
C GLY A 12 -2.95 10.50 8.99
N SER A 13 -3.34 11.54 8.25
CA SER A 13 -4.73 11.83 7.91
C SER A 13 -5.11 10.98 6.70
N LEU A 14 -5.93 9.94 6.93
CA LEU A 14 -6.31 8.97 5.91
C LEU A 14 -6.91 9.65 4.67
N GLY A 15 -6.56 9.15 3.49
CA GLY A 15 -7.01 9.64 2.19
C GLY A 15 -6.31 10.91 1.68
N GLN A 16 -5.55 11.65 2.54
CA GLN A 16 -4.91 12.91 2.14
C GLN A 16 -3.63 12.68 1.32
N GLY A 17 -2.93 11.57 1.59
CA GLY A 17 -1.64 11.28 0.96
C GLY A 17 -1.73 11.14 -0.55
N ILE A 18 -2.74 10.46 -1.04
CA ILE A 18 -2.92 10.22 -2.48
C ILE A 18 -3.16 11.52 -3.26
N SER A 19 -3.92 12.48 -2.70
CA SER A 19 -4.14 13.78 -3.34
C SER A 19 -2.83 14.57 -3.48
N ALA A 20 -1.99 14.54 -2.44
CA ALA A 20 -0.66 15.14 -2.51
C ALA A 20 0.22 14.43 -3.56
N ALA A 21 0.17 13.10 -3.62
CA ALA A 21 0.90 12.30 -4.62
C ALA A 21 0.46 12.63 -6.05
N CYS A 22 -0.85 12.80 -6.29
CA CYS A 22 -1.39 13.27 -7.58
C CYS A 22 -0.83 14.65 -7.98
N GLY A 23 -0.82 15.60 -7.03
CA GLY A 23 -0.23 16.93 -7.26
C GLY A 23 1.25 16.88 -7.58
N MET A 24 2.02 16.03 -6.89
CA MET A 24 3.45 15.82 -7.15
C MET A 24 3.67 15.19 -8.53
N ALA A 25 2.89 14.18 -8.91
CA ALA A 25 2.96 13.51 -10.20
C ALA A 25 2.63 14.46 -11.36
N LEU A 26 1.56 15.24 -11.23
CA LEU A 26 1.19 16.26 -12.22
C LEU A 26 2.27 17.34 -12.33
N GLY A 27 2.76 17.85 -11.19
CA GLY A 27 3.81 18.86 -11.17
C GLY A 27 5.10 18.39 -11.83
N ALA A 28 5.46 17.09 -11.69
CA ALA A 28 6.59 16.51 -12.39
C ALA A 28 6.36 16.48 -13.92
N LYS A 29 5.16 16.06 -14.37
CA LYS A 29 4.81 16.05 -15.80
C LYS A 29 4.84 17.46 -16.42
N VAL A 30 4.22 18.44 -15.76
CA VAL A 30 4.19 19.84 -16.23
C VAL A 30 5.60 20.42 -16.36
N LYS A 31 6.51 20.04 -15.46
CA LYS A 31 7.91 20.47 -15.49
C LYS A 31 8.82 19.61 -16.38
N GLY A 32 8.28 18.65 -17.12
CA GLY A 32 9.06 17.74 -17.97
C GLY A 32 10.04 16.83 -17.20
N ARG A 33 9.81 16.59 -15.90
CA ARG A 33 10.66 15.73 -15.07
C ARG A 33 10.28 14.26 -15.26
N GLN A 34 11.28 13.38 -15.19
CA GLN A 34 11.10 11.94 -15.28
C GLN A 34 10.78 11.28 -13.92
N SER A 35 10.49 12.08 -12.89
CA SER A 35 10.19 11.59 -11.55
C SER A 35 8.91 10.76 -11.55
N ARG A 36 8.95 9.63 -10.85
CA ARG A 36 7.79 8.79 -10.55
C ARG A 36 7.38 8.98 -9.10
N VAL A 37 6.09 8.91 -8.84
CA VAL A 37 5.53 9.05 -7.50
C VAL A 37 4.87 7.72 -7.12
N TYR A 38 5.21 7.23 -5.94
CA TYR A 38 4.62 6.05 -5.33
C TYR A 38 3.88 6.48 -4.07
N THR A 39 2.68 5.96 -3.86
CA THR A 39 1.90 6.20 -2.64
C THR A 39 1.35 4.89 -2.12
N LEU A 40 1.47 4.67 -0.81
CA LEU A 40 0.97 3.49 -0.13
C LEU A 40 -0.27 3.86 0.67
N LEU A 41 -1.34 3.09 0.51
CA LEU A 41 -2.61 3.22 1.21
C LEU A 41 -2.99 1.89 1.86
N GLY A 42 -3.68 1.94 3.01
CA GLY A 42 -4.37 0.78 3.57
C GLY A 42 -5.73 0.54 2.91
N ASP A 43 -6.22 -0.68 2.97
CA ASP A 43 -7.56 -1.02 2.47
C ASP A 43 -8.69 -0.38 3.29
N GLY A 44 -8.49 -0.14 4.59
CA GLY A 44 -9.38 0.70 5.39
C GLY A 44 -9.31 2.18 4.99
N GLU A 45 -8.14 2.67 4.60
CA GLU A 45 -7.94 4.06 4.16
C GLU A 45 -8.71 4.38 2.88
N ILE A 46 -8.84 3.43 1.96
CA ILE A 46 -9.58 3.66 0.70
C ILE A 46 -11.10 3.77 0.88
N GLN A 47 -11.63 3.65 2.09
CA GLN A 47 -13.01 4.01 2.42
C GLN A 47 -13.24 5.53 2.36
N GLU A 48 -12.17 6.33 2.48
CA GLU A 48 -12.24 7.78 2.38
C GLU A 48 -12.62 8.23 0.97
N GLY A 49 -13.67 9.07 0.85
CA GLY A 49 -14.18 9.57 -0.44
C GLY A 49 -13.10 10.27 -1.26
N GLN A 50 -12.19 10.99 -0.61
CA GLN A 50 -11.10 11.72 -1.24
C GLN A 50 -10.14 10.80 -2.03
N VAL A 51 -10.01 9.53 -1.65
CA VAL A 51 -9.21 8.56 -2.41
C VAL A 51 -9.78 8.40 -3.83
N TRP A 52 -11.11 8.27 -3.95
CA TRP A 52 -11.78 8.09 -5.23
C TRP A 52 -11.80 9.37 -6.07
N GLU A 53 -11.91 10.53 -5.41
CA GLU A 53 -11.72 11.83 -6.08
C GLU A 53 -10.31 11.95 -6.67
N ALA A 54 -9.28 11.54 -5.92
CA ALA A 54 -7.91 11.51 -6.39
C ALA A 54 -7.71 10.50 -7.54
N CYS A 55 -8.40 9.34 -7.50
CA CYS A 55 -8.37 8.37 -8.60
C CYS A 55 -8.95 8.95 -9.89
N MET A 56 -10.10 9.65 -9.83
CA MET A 56 -10.66 10.36 -10.99
C MET A 56 -9.68 11.39 -11.54
N PHE A 57 -9.07 12.18 -10.67
CA PHE A 57 -8.07 13.16 -11.05
C PHE A 57 -6.86 12.52 -11.73
N ALA A 58 -6.31 11.45 -11.15
CA ALA A 58 -5.15 10.76 -11.69
C ALA A 58 -5.40 10.19 -13.09
N SER A 59 -6.57 9.61 -13.32
CA SER A 59 -6.99 9.11 -14.63
C SER A 59 -7.21 10.23 -15.63
N HIS A 60 -7.93 11.29 -15.24
CA HIS A 60 -8.20 12.42 -16.12
C HIS A 60 -6.92 13.07 -16.66
N TYR A 61 -5.93 13.27 -15.78
CA TYR A 61 -4.63 13.84 -16.15
C TYR A 61 -3.61 12.81 -16.65
N GLN A 62 -4.05 11.55 -16.83
CA GLN A 62 -3.21 10.45 -17.35
C GLN A 62 -1.86 10.37 -16.61
N LEU A 63 -1.90 10.33 -15.28
CA LEU A 63 -0.69 10.34 -14.44
C LEU A 63 0.04 8.99 -14.51
N ASP A 64 0.63 8.65 -15.65
CA ASP A 64 1.36 7.42 -15.88
C ASP A 64 2.70 7.33 -15.12
N ASN A 65 3.05 8.40 -14.43
CA ASN A 65 4.13 8.47 -13.46
C ASN A 65 3.67 8.31 -12.00
N LEU A 66 2.38 8.03 -11.77
CA LEU A 66 1.83 7.70 -10.44
C LEU A 66 1.62 6.18 -10.32
N CYS A 67 2.10 5.62 -9.22
CA CYS A 67 1.83 4.25 -8.80
C CYS A 67 1.21 4.25 -7.40
N VAL A 68 -0.03 3.80 -7.30
CA VAL A 68 -0.77 3.63 -6.05
C VAL A 68 -0.60 2.19 -5.58
N ILE A 69 -0.15 1.98 -4.37
CA ILE A 69 0.02 0.66 -3.76
C ILE A 69 -1.02 0.54 -2.65
N ILE A 70 -1.78 -0.55 -2.63
CA ILE A 70 -2.78 -0.81 -1.61
C ILE A 70 -2.37 -2.03 -0.80
N ASP A 71 -2.13 -1.82 0.50
CA ASP A 71 -1.97 -2.90 1.48
C ASP A 71 -3.37 -3.45 1.81
N ASN A 72 -3.73 -4.54 1.12
CA ASN A 72 -5.02 -5.21 1.27
C ASN A 72 -4.89 -6.38 2.27
N ASN A 73 -4.73 -6.03 3.54
CA ASN A 73 -4.62 -7.00 4.64
C ASN A 73 -5.99 -7.43 5.22
N GLY A 74 -7.08 -6.78 4.84
CA GLY A 74 -8.44 -7.09 5.27
C GLY A 74 -8.83 -6.54 6.65
N LEU A 75 -7.95 -5.78 7.31
CA LEU A 75 -8.15 -5.28 8.67
C LEU A 75 -7.96 -3.76 8.78
N GLN A 76 -8.79 -3.15 9.60
CA GLN A 76 -8.66 -1.78 10.06
C GLN A 76 -8.76 -1.73 11.59
N ILE A 77 -8.64 -0.53 12.19
CA ILE A 77 -8.64 -0.36 13.63
C ILE A 77 -9.88 -0.98 14.32
N ASP A 78 -11.04 -0.92 13.67
CA ASP A 78 -12.32 -1.41 14.19
C ASP A 78 -12.60 -2.89 13.85
N GLY A 79 -11.69 -3.57 13.16
CA GLY A 79 -11.80 -4.98 12.79
C GLY A 79 -11.74 -5.27 11.29
N ASP A 80 -12.48 -6.27 10.86
CA ASP A 80 -12.55 -6.73 9.46
C ASP A 80 -13.15 -5.64 8.57
N VAL A 81 -12.38 -5.19 7.58
CA VAL A 81 -12.75 -4.13 6.63
C VAL A 81 -14.07 -4.44 5.92
N ALA A 82 -14.31 -5.72 5.56
CA ALA A 82 -15.54 -6.12 4.88
C ALA A 82 -16.78 -6.03 5.77
N LYS A 83 -16.60 -6.06 7.10
CA LYS A 83 -17.70 -5.96 8.07
C LYS A 83 -17.93 -4.52 8.53
N VAL A 84 -16.88 -3.72 8.64
CA VAL A 84 -16.97 -2.32 9.06
C VAL A 84 -17.55 -1.45 7.93
N MET A 85 -16.85 -1.39 6.81
CA MET A 85 -17.29 -0.69 5.60
C MET A 85 -16.54 -1.26 4.39
N SER A 86 -17.17 -2.19 3.67
CA SER A 86 -16.51 -2.96 2.60
C SER A 86 -16.04 -2.07 1.44
N PRO A 87 -14.74 -1.99 1.16
CA PRO A 87 -14.22 -1.32 -0.02
C PRO A 87 -14.27 -2.20 -1.27
N TYR A 88 -14.63 -3.48 -1.13
CA TYR A 88 -14.61 -4.47 -2.22
C TYR A 88 -15.72 -4.25 -3.27
N PRO A 89 -15.54 -4.69 -4.52
CA PRO A 89 -14.28 -5.20 -5.09
C PRO A 89 -13.29 -4.06 -5.40
N ILE A 90 -12.06 -4.14 -4.88
CA ILE A 90 -11.08 -3.05 -5.01
C ILE A 90 -10.54 -2.98 -6.44
N VAL A 91 -10.16 -4.12 -7.02
CA VAL A 91 -9.59 -4.21 -8.37
C VAL A 91 -10.53 -3.64 -9.40
N ASP A 92 -11.77 -4.12 -9.46
CA ASP A 92 -12.78 -3.70 -10.44
C ASP A 92 -13.09 -2.20 -10.35
N LYS A 93 -13.12 -1.67 -9.12
CA LYS A 93 -13.30 -0.22 -8.90
C LYS A 93 -12.16 0.58 -9.49
N LEU A 94 -10.92 0.20 -9.22
CA LEU A 94 -9.74 0.91 -9.75
C LEU A 94 -9.66 0.81 -11.28
N GLU A 95 -9.99 -0.35 -11.85
CA GLU A 95 -10.10 -0.51 -13.31
C GLU A 95 -11.18 0.40 -13.90
N ALA A 96 -12.36 0.47 -13.26
CA ALA A 96 -13.44 1.36 -13.66
C ALA A 96 -13.05 2.85 -13.57
N PHE A 97 -12.16 3.20 -12.63
CA PHE A 97 -11.55 4.54 -12.56
C PHE A 97 -10.42 4.75 -13.60
N GLY A 98 -10.13 3.78 -14.45
CA GLY A 98 -9.18 3.92 -15.56
C GLY A 98 -7.72 3.64 -15.20
N PHE A 99 -7.46 2.97 -14.09
CA PHE A 99 -6.11 2.51 -13.73
C PHE A 99 -5.72 1.26 -14.52
N HIS A 100 -4.41 1.07 -14.70
CA HIS A 100 -3.84 -0.25 -14.90
C HIS A 100 -3.68 -0.91 -13.53
N VAL A 101 -4.23 -2.10 -13.33
CA VAL A 101 -4.23 -2.74 -12.01
C VAL A 101 -3.47 -4.06 -12.06
N GLU A 102 -2.59 -4.25 -11.08
CA GLU A 102 -1.92 -5.53 -10.79
C GLU A 102 -2.39 -5.99 -9.39
N ALA A 103 -2.92 -7.22 -9.30
CA ALA A 103 -3.27 -7.84 -8.03
C ALA A 103 -2.25 -8.96 -7.74
N ILE A 104 -1.54 -8.86 -6.62
CA ILE A 104 -0.40 -9.72 -6.31
C ILE A 104 -0.42 -10.22 -4.86
N ASP A 105 0.34 -11.26 -4.57
CA ASP A 105 0.76 -11.60 -3.21
C ASP A 105 1.77 -10.54 -2.73
N GLY A 106 1.40 -9.80 -1.69
CA GLY A 106 2.23 -8.74 -1.11
C GLY A 106 3.39 -9.25 -0.23
N HIS A 107 3.53 -10.56 -0.08
CA HIS A 107 4.67 -11.20 0.59
C HIS A 107 5.61 -11.93 -0.38
N ASP A 108 5.30 -11.92 -1.69
CA ASP A 108 6.18 -12.43 -2.74
C ASP A 108 7.01 -11.29 -3.35
N PHE A 109 8.29 -11.21 -2.99
CA PHE A 109 9.21 -10.19 -3.49
C PHE A 109 9.37 -10.23 -5.02
N THR A 110 9.28 -11.41 -5.64
CA THR A 110 9.36 -11.55 -7.11
C THR A 110 8.15 -10.92 -7.76
N ALA A 111 6.95 -11.16 -7.22
CA ALA A 111 5.71 -10.54 -7.71
C ALA A 111 5.72 -9.01 -7.52
N ILE A 112 6.20 -8.53 -6.36
CA ILE A 112 6.35 -7.09 -6.09
C ILE A 112 7.29 -6.43 -7.09
N GLU A 113 8.47 -7.01 -7.31
CA GLU A 113 9.45 -6.47 -8.27
C GLU A 113 8.89 -6.43 -9.69
N ALA A 114 8.23 -7.52 -10.13
CA ALA A 114 7.60 -7.59 -11.44
C ALA A 114 6.50 -6.53 -11.62
N ALA A 115 5.62 -6.34 -10.62
CA ALA A 115 4.56 -5.34 -10.66
C ALA A 115 5.12 -3.91 -10.71
N LEU A 116 6.15 -3.61 -9.91
CA LEU A 116 6.83 -2.32 -9.94
C LEU A 116 7.56 -2.06 -11.27
N ALA A 117 8.16 -3.09 -11.87
CA ALA A 117 8.76 -3.00 -13.19
C ALA A 117 7.69 -2.75 -14.26
N LYS A 118 6.57 -3.47 -14.20
CA LYS A 118 5.42 -3.29 -15.09
C LYS A 118 4.87 -1.87 -15.01
N ALA A 119 4.68 -1.32 -13.80
CA ALA A 119 4.21 0.05 -13.57
C ALA A 119 5.03 1.10 -14.34
N LYS A 120 6.34 0.88 -14.50
CA LYS A 120 7.23 1.80 -15.26
C LYS A 120 6.95 1.80 -16.76
N THR A 121 6.37 0.72 -17.29
CA THR A 121 6.08 0.56 -18.73
C THR A 121 4.71 1.07 -19.13
N VAL A 122 3.77 1.19 -18.20
CA VAL A 122 2.42 1.68 -18.46
C VAL A 122 2.46 3.16 -18.88
N LYS A 123 1.71 3.50 -19.94
CA LYS A 123 1.62 4.85 -20.48
C LYS A 123 0.17 5.30 -20.58
N GLY A 124 -0.02 6.61 -20.39
CA GLY A 124 -1.33 7.26 -20.55
C GLY A 124 -2.36 6.99 -19.46
N LYS A 125 -2.00 6.23 -18.42
CA LYS A 125 -2.87 5.99 -17.26
C LYS A 125 -2.06 5.65 -16.01
N PRO A 126 -2.58 5.96 -14.81
CA PRO A 126 -1.92 5.58 -13.55
C PRO A 126 -1.94 4.06 -13.35
N THR A 127 -1.05 3.57 -12.50
CA THR A 127 -1.00 2.16 -12.09
C THR A 127 -1.44 2.02 -10.64
N ALA A 128 -2.19 0.96 -10.34
CA ALA A 128 -2.45 0.50 -8.98
C ALA A 128 -1.90 -0.92 -8.79
N ILE A 129 -1.28 -1.17 -7.65
CA ILE A 129 -0.84 -2.50 -7.21
C ILE A 129 -1.62 -2.84 -5.95
N VAL A 130 -2.51 -3.83 -6.03
CA VAL A 130 -3.29 -4.32 -4.91
C VAL A 130 -2.56 -5.53 -4.33
N MET A 131 -1.95 -5.35 -3.16
CA MET A 131 -1.14 -6.37 -2.49
C MET A 131 -1.97 -7.11 -1.45
N LYS A 132 -2.25 -8.40 -1.67
CA LYS A 132 -2.80 -9.24 -0.63
C LYS A 132 -1.73 -9.52 0.41
N THR A 133 -1.96 -9.06 1.63
CA THR A 133 -1.01 -9.16 2.73
C THR A 133 -1.66 -9.76 3.98
N VAL A 134 -0.85 -10.06 4.97
CA VAL A 134 -1.26 -10.51 6.30
C VAL A 134 -0.73 -9.51 7.32
N LYS A 135 -1.64 -8.86 8.06
CA LYS A 135 -1.24 -8.00 9.17
C LYS A 135 -0.49 -8.81 10.22
N GLY A 136 0.67 -8.33 10.68
CA GLY A 136 1.47 -9.01 11.71
C GLY A 136 2.17 -10.29 11.22
N LYS A 137 2.42 -10.41 9.91
CA LYS A 137 3.00 -11.58 9.25
C LYS A 137 4.21 -12.15 9.98
N ASP A 138 4.20 -13.49 10.15
CA ASP A 138 5.23 -14.31 10.80
C ASP A 138 5.41 -14.07 12.32
N VAL A 139 4.50 -13.34 12.96
CA VAL A 139 4.42 -13.23 14.41
C VAL A 139 3.10 -13.84 14.89
N SER A 140 3.16 -15.00 15.54
CA SER A 140 2.01 -15.87 15.79
C SER A 140 0.85 -15.20 16.52
N PHE A 141 1.14 -14.31 17.46
CA PHE A 141 0.11 -13.58 18.24
C PHE A 141 -0.33 -12.25 17.59
N MET A 142 0.25 -11.86 16.45
CA MET A 142 -0.10 -10.64 15.72
C MET A 142 -0.83 -10.92 14.41
N GLU A 143 -0.61 -12.10 13.81
CA GLU A 143 -1.18 -12.40 12.50
C GLU A 143 -2.72 -12.32 12.49
N ASN A 144 -3.24 -11.52 11.56
CA ASN A 144 -4.68 -11.26 11.39
C ASN A 144 -5.40 -10.71 12.62
N GLU A 145 -4.67 -10.06 13.53
CA GLU A 145 -5.23 -9.48 14.73
C GLU A 145 -5.32 -7.95 14.64
N ALA A 146 -6.55 -7.41 14.50
CA ALA A 146 -6.79 -5.97 14.36
C ALA A 146 -6.32 -5.18 15.59
N GLY A 147 -6.32 -5.79 16.79
CA GLY A 147 -5.90 -5.16 18.03
C GLY A 147 -4.46 -4.63 18.03
N TRP A 148 -3.61 -5.10 17.11
CA TRP A 148 -2.24 -4.62 16.95
C TRP A 148 -2.11 -3.38 16.07
N HIS A 149 -3.22 -2.77 15.65
CA HIS A 149 -3.16 -1.59 14.78
C HIS A 149 -2.48 -0.39 15.45
N GLY A 150 -2.63 -0.21 16.75
CA GLY A 150 -2.10 0.95 17.46
C GLY A 150 -1.44 0.62 18.81
N VAL A 151 -1.01 -0.63 18.99
CA VAL A 151 -0.42 -1.11 20.26
C VAL A 151 1.00 -1.60 20.00
N ALA A 152 1.93 -1.21 20.88
CA ALA A 152 3.29 -1.75 20.88
C ALA A 152 3.35 -3.03 21.73
N PRO A 153 4.19 -4.03 21.35
CA PRO A 153 4.42 -5.20 22.18
C PRO A 153 5.12 -4.81 23.50
N ASN A 154 4.77 -5.52 24.57
CA ASN A 154 5.54 -5.49 25.81
C ASN A 154 6.82 -6.32 25.69
N ASP A 155 7.70 -6.29 26.71
CA ASP A 155 9.02 -6.95 26.65
C ASP A 155 8.89 -8.47 26.37
N ALA A 156 7.96 -9.17 27.02
CA ALA A 156 7.77 -10.61 26.81
C ALA A 156 7.26 -10.92 25.39
N GLN A 157 6.37 -10.09 24.86
CA GLN A 157 5.87 -10.20 23.49
C GLN A 157 6.97 -9.86 22.47
N TYR A 158 7.83 -8.88 22.77
CA TYR A 158 8.97 -8.55 21.93
C TYR A 158 9.93 -9.74 21.86
N GLU A 159 10.31 -10.34 22.99
CA GLU A 159 11.20 -11.51 23.03
C GLU A 159 10.61 -12.69 22.24
N GLN A 160 9.31 -12.96 22.37
CA GLN A 160 8.63 -14.00 21.60
C GLN A 160 8.70 -13.69 20.09
N ALA A 161 8.32 -12.49 19.68
CA ALA A 161 8.33 -12.08 18.27
C ALA A 161 9.75 -12.18 17.68
N MET A 162 10.76 -11.75 18.42
CA MET A 162 12.16 -11.85 17.99
C MET A 162 12.63 -13.31 17.84
N ALA A 163 12.19 -14.19 18.72
CA ALA A 163 12.51 -15.62 18.61
C ALA A 163 11.87 -16.24 17.35
N GLU A 164 10.59 -15.96 17.10
CA GLU A 164 9.86 -16.45 15.92
C GLU A 164 10.48 -15.94 14.61
N LEU A 165 10.75 -14.63 14.51
CA LEU A 165 11.35 -14.01 13.31
C LEU A 165 12.79 -14.47 13.09
N THR A 166 13.57 -14.67 14.16
CA THR A 166 14.94 -15.18 14.05
C THR A 166 14.96 -16.63 13.57
N ALA A 167 14.05 -17.47 14.07
CA ALA A 167 13.89 -18.83 13.59
C ALA A 167 13.56 -18.87 12.09
N LYS A 168 12.62 -18.00 11.65
CA LYS A 168 12.23 -17.87 10.24
C LYS A 168 13.39 -17.40 9.37
N LEU A 169 14.17 -16.42 9.83
CA LEU A 169 15.36 -15.94 9.13
C LEU A 169 16.39 -17.05 8.95
N ASN A 170 16.68 -17.82 10.00
CA ASN A 170 17.61 -18.94 9.94
C ASN A 170 17.15 -20.03 8.96
N GLU A 171 15.85 -20.32 8.92
CA GLU A 171 15.27 -21.25 7.93
C GLU A 171 15.52 -20.77 6.49
N LEU A 172 15.28 -19.49 6.22
CA LEU A 172 15.47 -18.89 4.90
C LEU A 172 16.95 -18.81 4.48
N GLU A 173 17.87 -18.65 5.43
CA GLU A 173 19.31 -18.62 5.20
C GLU A 173 19.95 -20.02 5.17
N GLY A 174 19.18 -21.07 5.43
CA GLY A 174 19.67 -22.45 5.47
C GLY A 174 20.61 -22.75 6.66
N LYS A 175 20.38 -22.07 7.79
CA LYS A 175 21.16 -22.21 9.02
C LYS A 175 20.48 -23.10 10.05
#